data_65cde51afdf4a8ce2fff0c593e646835
#
_entry.id   65cde51afdf4a8ce2fff0c593e646835
#
_cell.length_a   1.000
_cell.length_b   1.000
_cell.length_c   1.000
_cell.angle_alpha   90.00
_cell.angle_beta   90.00
_cell.angle_gamma   90.00
#
_symmetry.space_group_name_H-M   'P 1'
#
loop_
_entity.id
_entity.type
_entity.pdbx_description
1 polymer ?
#
loop_
_entity_poly.entity_id
_entity_poly.type
_entity_poly.pdbx_seq_one_letter_code
_entity_poly.pdbx_strand_id
1 'polypeptide(L)'
;TDFDALYKTNFNYSTQLFLFYGIFIAFAVKTPTIFLNTWLLKAHVESPLSGSIILAAIVLKLSLYGIFRLILPLLPKASLDYTYIIYLIGVITIIYASFSTLRTIDIKELIAYSSVSHAAVYLIGVFSNTIQGIEGGIALGLAHGFVSSGLFICAGGVLYDRSGTRLISFYRGIAQIMPLFSILFFILSLGNCGVPLTLNFVGEFMSLYGVFERLPLLGVFASSSIVFSAAYTIYMFNRIAFGGSFSKFFEANISDVNKREFFILLTLVIFTVV
;
A
#
# COMPACT_ATOMS: atom_id res chain seq x y z
N THR A 1 9.52 31.54 3.88
CA THR A 1 8.64 30.40 3.52
C THR A 1 9.08 29.69 2.24
N ASP A 2 10.22 30.07 1.66
CA ASP A 2 10.79 29.39 0.52
C ASP A 2 11.64 28.18 0.97
N PHE A 3 11.51 27.04 0.32
CA PHE A 3 12.27 25.82 0.65
C PHE A 3 13.77 26.03 0.52
N ASP A 4 14.22 26.79 -0.50
CA ASP A 4 15.63 27.07 -0.71
C ASP A 4 16.24 27.92 0.43
N ALA A 5 15.45 28.81 1.01
CA ALA A 5 15.83 29.56 2.19
C ALA A 5 15.85 28.68 3.45
N LEU A 6 14.86 27.80 3.61
CA LEU A 6 14.79 26.89 4.74
C LEU A 6 15.94 25.88 4.76
N TYR A 7 16.36 25.36 3.61
CA TYR A 7 17.49 24.42 3.52
C TYR A 7 18.84 25.05 3.89
N LYS A 8 18.95 26.36 3.79
CA LYS A 8 20.15 27.11 4.21
C LYS A 8 20.17 27.48 5.70
N THR A 9 19.03 27.30 6.40
CA THR A 9 18.94 27.58 7.83
C THR A 9 19.46 26.41 8.66
N ASN A 10 20.41 26.69 9.53
CA ASN A 10 20.90 25.72 10.50
C ASN A 10 20.07 25.78 11.78
N PHE A 11 19.24 24.78 12.02
CA PHE A 11 18.47 24.67 13.26
C PHE A 11 19.31 24.05 14.37
N ASN A 12 19.21 24.60 15.59
CA ASN A 12 19.78 23.96 16.77
C ASN A 12 19.12 22.60 17.01
N TYR A 13 19.85 21.68 17.64
CA TYR A 13 19.37 20.32 17.87
C TYR A 13 18.02 20.25 18.62
N SER A 14 17.86 21.06 19.67
CA SER A 14 16.58 21.14 20.40
C SER A 14 15.40 21.59 19.53
N THR A 15 15.64 22.55 18.63
CA THR A 15 14.64 23.00 17.66
C THR A 15 14.33 21.92 16.64
N GLN A 16 15.36 21.21 16.16
CA GLN A 16 15.16 20.06 15.25
C GLN A 16 14.30 18.96 15.90
N LEU A 17 14.51 18.65 17.18
CA LEU A 17 13.70 17.66 17.89
C LEU A 17 12.23 18.09 18.00
N PHE A 18 11.98 19.32 18.41
CA PHE A 18 10.61 19.81 18.54
C PHE A 18 9.86 19.80 17.20
N LEU A 19 10.51 20.28 16.14
CA LEU A 19 9.95 20.26 14.78
C LEU A 19 9.76 18.83 14.27
N PHE A 20 10.73 17.95 14.56
CA PHE A 20 10.64 16.54 14.15
C PHE A 20 9.41 15.85 14.74
N TYR A 21 9.16 15.98 16.04
CA TYR A 21 7.98 15.38 16.65
C TYR A 21 6.67 15.91 16.05
N GLY A 22 6.55 17.23 15.88
CA GLY A 22 5.34 17.84 15.33
C GLY A 22 5.06 17.35 13.89
N ILE A 23 6.07 17.42 13.04
CA ILE A 23 5.95 17.05 11.62
C ILE A 23 5.81 15.52 11.45
N PHE A 24 6.61 14.73 12.21
CA PHE A 24 6.55 13.27 12.11
C PHE A 24 5.20 12.71 12.55
N ILE A 25 4.62 13.21 13.66
CA ILE A 25 3.28 12.75 14.08
C ILE A 25 2.24 13.05 13.02
N ALA A 26 2.27 14.21 12.39
CA ALA A 26 1.34 14.55 11.31
C ALA A 26 1.48 13.60 10.11
N PHE A 27 2.71 13.26 9.73
CA PHE A 27 2.94 12.29 8.67
C PHE A 27 2.66 10.85 9.10
N ALA A 28 2.88 10.46 10.34
CA ALA A 28 2.54 9.15 10.88
C ALA A 28 1.03 8.88 10.88
N VAL A 29 0.20 9.90 11.03
CA VAL A 29 -1.25 9.80 10.81
C VAL A 29 -1.55 9.57 9.33
N LYS A 30 -0.87 10.28 8.42
CA LYS A 30 -1.09 10.16 6.98
C LYS A 30 -0.53 8.88 6.37
N THR A 31 0.62 8.36 6.85
CA THR A 31 1.20 7.05 6.46
C THR A 31 0.59 5.87 7.20
N PRO A 32 -0.59 5.95 7.72
CA PRO A 32 -1.33 5.17 8.70
C PRO A 32 -0.47 4.15 9.47
N THR A 33 0.32 4.63 10.42
CA THR A 33 1.06 3.74 11.32
C THR A 33 0.14 3.09 12.34
N ILE A 34 0.63 2.09 13.06
CA ILE A 34 -0.13 1.41 14.11
C ILE A 34 -0.78 2.42 15.07
N PHE A 35 -1.99 2.15 15.51
CA PHE A 35 -2.91 3.01 16.29
C PHE A 35 -3.48 4.22 15.56
N LEU A 36 -2.84 4.71 14.50
CA LEU A 36 -3.26 5.89 13.73
C LEU A 36 -3.91 5.55 12.38
N ASN A 37 -4.18 4.27 12.12
CA ASN A 37 -4.68 3.76 10.83
C ASN A 37 -6.21 3.61 10.75
N THR A 38 -6.93 3.77 11.84
CA THR A 38 -8.39 3.51 11.90
C THR A 38 -9.20 4.40 10.96
N TRP A 39 -8.77 5.65 10.77
CA TRP A 39 -9.42 6.59 9.87
C TRP A 39 -9.37 6.14 8.41
N LEU A 40 -8.23 5.55 7.99
CA LEU A 40 -8.01 5.10 6.62
C LEU A 40 -9.00 3.99 6.24
N LEU A 41 -9.17 3.02 7.13
CA LEU A 41 -10.05 1.87 6.91
C LEU A 41 -11.49 2.31 6.71
N LYS A 42 -12.01 3.14 7.62
CA LYS A 42 -13.36 3.69 7.51
C LYS A 42 -13.51 4.54 6.24
N ALA A 43 -12.52 5.40 5.95
CA ALA A 43 -12.54 6.23 4.77
C ALA A 43 -12.60 5.42 3.47
N HIS A 44 -11.83 4.34 3.35
CA HIS A 44 -11.87 3.48 2.15
C HIS A 44 -13.18 2.70 2.01
N VAL A 45 -13.71 2.19 3.11
CA VAL A 45 -14.93 1.36 3.10
C VAL A 45 -16.16 2.19 2.74
N GLU A 46 -16.30 3.38 3.33
CA GLU A 46 -17.48 4.23 3.18
C GLU A 46 -17.42 5.15 1.95
N SER A 47 -16.22 5.45 1.43
CA SER A 47 -16.08 6.35 0.29
C SER A 47 -16.58 5.72 -1.01
N PRO A 48 -17.07 6.56 -1.97
CA PRO A 48 -17.31 6.09 -3.32
C PRO A 48 -16.00 5.64 -3.98
N LEU A 49 -16.10 4.89 -5.09
CA LEU A 49 -14.94 4.32 -5.79
C LEU A 49 -13.89 5.39 -6.12
N SER A 50 -14.30 6.53 -6.66
CA SER A 50 -13.39 7.64 -7.00
C SER A 50 -12.61 8.17 -5.79
N GLY A 51 -13.29 8.29 -4.63
CA GLY A 51 -12.66 8.69 -3.38
C GLY A 51 -11.60 7.67 -2.91
N SER A 52 -11.90 6.38 -2.99
CA SER A 52 -10.96 5.32 -2.63
C SER A 52 -9.72 5.32 -3.54
N ILE A 53 -9.89 5.57 -4.84
CA ILE A 53 -8.77 5.64 -5.81
C ILE A 53 -7.86 6.84 -5.49
N ILE A 54 -8.43 8.04 -5.31
CA ILE A 54 -7.64 9.24 -4.99
C ILE A 54 -6.91 9.07 -3.65
N LEU A 55 -7.59 8.50 -2.66
CA LEU A 55 -6.99 8.26 -1.34
C LEU A 55 -5.80 7.30 -1.43
N ALA A 56 -5.94 6.19 -2.14
CA ALA A 56 -4.90 5.20 -2.30
C ALA A 56 -3.75 5.67 -3.19
N ALA A 57 -4.06 6.28 -4.33
CA ALA A 57 -3.05 6.65 -5.32
C ALA A 57 -2.23 7.89 -4.92
N ILE A 58 -2.87 8.92 -4.35
CA ILE A 58 -2.24 10.24 -4.16
C ILE A 58 -2.10 10.60 -2.69
N VAL A 59 -3.19 10.56 -1.92
CA VAL A 59 -3.22 11.14 -0.56
C VAL A 59 -2.22 10.47 0.38
N LEU A 60 -2.08 9.14 0.31
CA LEU A 60 -1.09 8.40 1.10
C LEU A 60 0.36 8.79 0.73
N LYS A 61 0.62 9.13 -0.54
CA LYS A 61 1.97 9.48 -1.02
C LYS A 61 2.37 10.92 -0.69
N LEU A 62 1.42 11.78 -0.32
CA LEU A 62 1.75 13.12 0.17
C LEU A 62 2.59 13.09 1.45
N SER A 63 2.38 12.11 2.33
CA SER A 63 3.21 11.95 3.52
C SER A 63 4.64 11.51 3.16
N LEU A 64 4.79 10.58 2.21
CA LEU A 64 6.09 10.18 1.68
C LEU A 64 6.85 11.39 1.10
N TYR A 65 6.17 12.18 0.27
CA TYR A 65 6.73 13.42 -0.28
C TYR A 65 7.13 14.39 0.82
N GLY A 66 6.28 14.56 1.84
CA GLY A 66 6.57 15.44 2.97
C GLY A 66 7.76 14.98 3.82
N ILE A 67 7.91 13.68 4.06
CA ILE A 67 9.09 13.13 4.75
C ILE A 67 10.36 13.45 3.95
N PHE A 68 10.33 13.16 2.66
CA PHE A 68 11.47 13.40 1.77
C PHE A 68 11.84 14.88 1.63
N ARG A 69 10.84 15.79 1.54
CA ARG A 69 11.08 17.22 1.32
C ARG A 69 11.29 18.03 2.60
N LEU A 70 10.73 17.61 3.71
CA LEU A 70 10.79 18.37 4.97
C LEU A 70 11.67 17.68 6.02
N ILE A 71 11.43 16.42 6.35
CA ILE A 71 12.11 15.80 7.48
C ILE A 71 13.60 15.55 7.16
N LEU A 72 13.87 14.85 6.07
CA LEU A 72 15.25 14.43 5.77
C LEU A 72 16.20 15.63 5.55
N PRO A 73 15.87 16.66 4.74
CA PRO A 73 16.82 17.73 4.49
C PRO A 73 16.88 18.78 5.61
N LEU A 74 15.76 19.06 6.31
CA LEU A 74 15.73 20.10 7.34
C LEU A 74 16.16 19.59 8.73
N LEU A 75 15.92 18.32 9.03
CA LEU A 75 16.09 17.74 10.35
C LEU A 75 16.99 16.49 10.33
N PRO A 76 18.18 16.54 9.71
CA PRO A 76 19.01 15.36 9.49
C PRO A 76 19.46 14.69 10.79
N LYS A 77 19.85 15.46 11.80
CA LYS A 77 20.32 14.91 13.09
C LYS A 77 19.18 14.21 13.83
N ALA A 78 18.04 14.86 13.96
CA ALA A 78 16.87 14.28 14.62
C ALA A 78 16.37 13.02 13.88
N SER A 79 16.36 13.00 12.55
CA SER A 79 15.95 11.82 11.77
C SER A 79 16.87 10.62 11.98
N LEU A 80 18.18 10.84 12.10
CA LEU A 80 19.16 9.79 12.35
C LEU A 80 19.02 9.21 13.77
N ASP A 81 18.86 10.05 14.78
CA ASP A 81 18.75 9.60 16.18
C ASP A 81 17.47 8.81 16.42
N TYR A 82 16.37 9.18 15.76
CA TYR A 82 15.07 8.49 15.92
C TYR A 82 14.79 7.37 14.91
N THR A 83 15.74 7.06 14.03
CA THR A 83 15.60 5.97 13.04
C THR A 83 15.17 4.64 13.68
N TYR A 84 15.78 4.27 14.81
CA TYR A 84 15.45 3.04 15.50
C TYR A 84 13.99 2.95 15.95
N ILE A 85 13.47 4.05 16.51
CA ILE A 85 12.06 4.10 16.97
C ILE A 85 11.11 4.03 15.77
N ILE A 86 11.43 4.73 14.67
CA ILE A 86 10.63 4.70 13.44
C ILE A 86 10.60 3.29 12.86
N TYR A 87 11.73 2.59 12.86
CA TYR A 87 11.81 1.22 12.40
C TYR A 87 10.97 0.28 13.25
N LEU A 88 11.01 0.41 14.57
CA LEU A 88 10.16 -0.37 15.46
C LEU A 88 8.67 -0.14 15.15
N ILE A 89 8.24 1.12 15.04
CA ILE A 89 6.86 1.45 14.70
C ILE A 89 6.50 0.87 13.33
N GLY A 90 7.38 0.98 12.34
CA GLY A 90 7.16 0.45 11.00
C GLY A 90 7.03 -1.06 10.99
N VAL A 91 7.92 -1.79 11.64
CA VAL A 91 7.89 -3.27 11.73
C VAL A 91 6.62 -3.74 12.44
N ILE A 92 6.26 -3.13 13.57
CA ILE A 92 5.02 -3.47 14.29
C ILE A 92 3.80 -3.19 13.40
N THR A 93 3.82 -2.10 12.64
CA THR A 93 2.74 -1.77 11.69
C THR A 93 2.63 -2.81 10.58
N ILE A 94 3.74 -3.27 10.01
CA ILE A 94 3.78 -4.31 8.98
C ILE A 94 3.12 -5.59 9.50
N ILE A 95 3.55 -6.07 10.66
CA ILE A 95 3.05 -7.30 11.26
C ILE A 95 1.56 -7.18 11.60
N TYR A 96 1.18 -6.10 12.29
CA TYR A 96 -0.20 -5.85 12.68
C TYR A 96 -1.14 -5.76 11.46
N ALA A 97 -0.78 -4.94 10.46
CA ALA A 97 -1.59 -4.79 9.25
C ALA A 97 -1.71 -6.11 8.49
N SER A 98 -0.64 -6.89 8.39
CA SER A 98 -0.64 -8.17 7.69
C SER A 98 -1.57 -9.21 8.34
N PHE A 99 -1.54 -9.32 9.67
CA PHE A 99 -2.46 -10.22 10.37
C PHE A 99 -3.91 -9.73 10.30
N SER A 100 -4.13 -8.43 10.30
CA SER A 100 -5.46 -7.84 10.14
C SER A 100 -6.03 -8.13 8.76
N THR A 101 -5.23 -8.02 7.68
CA THR A 101 -5.66 -8.36 6.31
C THR A 101 -6.12 -9.81 6.17
N LEU A 102 -5.46 -10.75 6.83
CA LEU A 102 -5.85 -12.17 6.80
C LEU A 102 -7.22 -12.43 7.46
N ARG A 103 -7.64 -11.58 8.39
CA ARG A 103 -8.91 -11.74 9.14
C ARG A 103 -10.07 -10.96 8.54
N THR A 104 -9.83 -9.99 7.66
CA THR A 104 -10.90 -9.18 7.07
C THR A 104 -11.78 -9.97 6.12
N ILE A 105 -13.08 -9.65 6.17
CA ILE A 105 -14.13 -10.27 5.36
C ILE A 105 -14.54 -9.33 4.21
N ASP A 106 -14.40 -8.02 4.40
CA ASP A 106 -14.71 -7.01 3.39
C ASP A 106 -13.51 -6.84 2.43
N ILE A 107 -13.75 -6.94 1.13
CA ILE A 107 -12.70 -6.86 0.11
C ILE A 107 -12.03 -5.48 0.06
N LYS A 108 -12.80 -4.39 0.23
CA LYS A 108 -12.24 -3.03 0.27
C LYS A 108 -11.37 -2.80 1.50
N GLU A 109 -11.81 -3.30 2.63
CA GLU A 109 -11.05 -3.22 3.88
C GLU A 109 -9.75 -4.01 3.80
N LEU A 110 -9.77 -5.20 3.19
CA LEU A 110 -8.59 -6.02 2.96
C LEU A 110 -7.53 -5.28 2.12
N ILE A 111 -7.96 -4.67 1.00
CA ILE A 111 -7.08 -3.87 0.15
C ILE A 111 -6.54 -2.65 0.91
N ALA A 112 -7.35 -2.02 1.76
CA ALA A 112 -6.92 -0.90 2.59
C ALA A 112 -5.85 -1.31 3.62
N TYR A 113 -6.02 -2.44 4.31
CA TYR A 113 -4.99 -2.97 5.23
C TYR A 113 -3.70 -3.35 4.51
N SER A 114 -3.77 -3.94 3.31
CA SER A 114 -2.57 -4.20 2.51
C SER A 114 -1.81 -2.91 2.19
N SER A 115 -2.52 -1.82 1.90
CA SER A 115 -1.92 -0.50 1.68
C SER A 115 -1.21 0.05 2.92
N VAL A 116 -1.71 -0.24 4.14
CA VAL A 116 -1.04 0.11 5.40
C VAL A 116 0.30 -0.63 5.53
N SER A 117 0.33 -1.92 5.20
CA SER A 117 1.56 -2.72 5.25
C SER A 117 2.63 -2.18 4.28
N HIS A 118 2.28 -1.94 3.01
CA HIS A 118 3.20 -1.35 2.03
C HIS A 118 3.63 0.07 2.40
N ALA A 119 2.73 0.86 3.00
CA ALA A 119 3.04 2.19 3.51
C ALA A 119 4.12 2.16 4.60
N ALA A 120 4.06 1.19 5.49
CA ALA A 120 5.08 1.01 6.51
C ALA A 120 6.44 0.59 5.91
N VAL A 121 6.46 -0.23 4.84
CA VAL A 121 7.69 -0.62 4.16
C VAL A 121 8.39 0.59 3.53
N TYR A 122 7.68 1.42 2.75
CA TYR A 122 8.32 2.61 2.18
C TYR A 122 8.71 3.64 3.25
N LEU A 123 7.97 3.75 4.35
CA LEU A 123 8.32 4.61 5.47
C LEU A 123 9.69 4.25 6.04
N ILE A 124 9.89 2.98 6.42
CA ILE A 124 11.18 2.53 6.96
C ILE A 124 12.30 2.61 5.91
N GLY A 125 12.00 2.33 4.64
CA GLY A 125 12.94 2.48 3.54
C GLY A 125 13.49 3.91 3.42
N VAL A 126 12.63 4.90 3.45
CA VAL A 126 13.04 6.32 3.35
C VAL A 126 13.84 6.77 4.57
N PHE A 127 13.50 6.32 5.79
CA PHE A 127 14.25 6.64 7.00
C PHE A 127 15.56 5.85 7.16
N SER A 128 15.91 4.95 6.24
CA SER A 128 17.22 4.31 6.23
C SER A 128 18.37 5.29 5.99
N ASN A 129 18.10 6.42 5.37
CA ASN A 129 19.09 7.39 4.90
C ASN A 129 20.17 6.80 3.97
N THR A 130 19.88 5.64 3.36
CA THR A 130 20.68 5.06 2.29
C THR A 130 20.09 5.44 0.94
N ILE A 131 20.91 5.52 -0.09
CA ILE A 131 20.45 5.89 -1.44
C ILE A 131 19.41 4.86 -1.91
N GLN A 132 19.72 3.57 -1.78
CA GLN A 132 18.85 2.48 -2.19
C GLN A 132 17.51 2.49 -1.44
N GLY A 133 17.55 2.75 -0.12
CA GLY A 133 16.33 2.80 0.69
C GLY A 133 15.41 3.98 0.34
N ILE A 134 15.99 5.15 0.05
CA ILE A 134 15.22 6.33 -0.37
C ILE A 134 14.62 6.12 -1.76
N GLU A 135 15.43 5.69 -2.74
CA GLU A 135 14.97 5.42 -4.10
C GLU A 135 13.92 4.30 -4.11
N GLY A 136 14.18 3.22 -3.37
CA GLY A 136 13.23 2.12 -3.19
C GLY A 136 11.91 2.55 -2.57
N GLY A 137 11.95 3.40 -1.53
CA GLY A 137 10.76 3.93 -0.90
C GLY A 137 9.92 4.81 -1.83
N ILE A 138 10.56 5.64 -2.67
CA ILE A 138 9.88 6.45 -3.68
C ILE A 138 9.28 5.56 -4.77
N ALA A 139 10.07 4.61 -5.30
CA ALA A 139 9.62 3.66 -6.31
C ALA A 139 8.43 2.83 -5.83
N LEU A 140 8.50 2.29 -4.60
CA LEU A 140 7.41 1.55 -3.99
C LEU A 140 6.16 2.41 -3.80
N GLY A 141 6.33 3.65 -3.34
CA GLY A 141 5.23 4.58 -3.20
C GLY A 141 4.46 4.81 -4.50
N LEU A 142 5.17 5.01 -5.61
CA LEU A 142 4.57 5.20 -6.93
C LEU A 142 3.93 3.90 -7.46
N ALA A 143 4.67 2.80 -7.43
CA ALA A 143 4.22 1.50 -7.90
C ALA A 143 2.95 1.03 -7.18
N HIS A 144 2.94 1.12 -5.85
CA HIS A 144 1.77 0.82 -5.04
C HIS A 144 0.56 1.71 -5.41
N GLY A 145 0.78 2.96 -5.84
CA GLY A 145 -0.29 3.84 -6.31
C GLY A 145 -1.06 3.25 -7.49
N PHE A 146 -0.38 2.66 -8.47
CA PHE A 146 -1.01 2.01 -9.62
C PHE A 146 -1.69 0.70 -9.24
N VAL A 147 -1.00 -0.16 -8.49
CA VAL A 147 -1.53 -1.46 -8.07
C VAL A 147 -2.76 -1.31 -7.18
N SER A 148 -2.70 -0.47 -6.16
CA SER A 148 -3.83 -0.28 -5.23
C SER A 148 -5.05 0.33 -5.90
N SER A 149 -4.85 1.32 -6.79
CA SER A 149 -5.97 1.89 -7.56
C SER A 149 -6.62 0.84 -8.45
N GLY A 150 -5.83 -0.01 -9.11
CA GLY A 150 -6.33 -1.13 -9.92
C GLY A 150 -7.15 -2.13 -9.09
N LEU A 151 -6.65 -2.52 -7.91
CA LEU A 151 -7.38 -3.41 -7.01
C LEU A 151 -8.68 -2.78 -6.49
N PHE A 152 -8.69 -1.48 -6.17
CA PHE A 152 -9.93 -0.79 -5.79
C PHE A 152 -10.93 -0.70 -6.93
N ILE A 153 -10.50 -0.52 -8.19
CA ILE A 153 -11.39 -0.57 -9.36
C ILE A 153 -11.97 -1.97 -9.52
N CYS A 154 -11.14 -3.02 -9.38
CA CYS A 154 -11.61 -4.40 -9.43
C CYS A 154 -12.65 -4.70 -8.34
N ALA A 155 -12.35 -4.35 -7.09
CA ALA A 155 -13.19 -4.65 -5.95
C ALA A 155 -14.41 -3.76 -5.83
N GLY A 156 -14.21 -2.45 -5.92
CA GLY A 156 -15.24 -1.44 -5.65
C GLY A 156 -16.01 -0.97 -6.88
N GLY A 157 -15.44 -1.13 -8.08
CA GLY A 157 -16.12 -0.84 -9.34
C GLY A 157 -16.71 -2.13 -9.93
N VAL A 158 -15.84 -2.96 -10.50
CA VAL A 158 -16.29 -4.11 -11.30
C VAL A 158 -17.10 -5.13 -10.51
N LEU A 159 -16.61 -5.56 -9.36
CA LEU A 159 -17.31 -6.56 -8.55
C LEU A 159 -18.53 -5.97 -7.83
N TYR A 160 -18.33 -4.86 -7.14
CA TYR A 160 -19.39 -4.26 -6.33
C TYR A 160 -20.58 -3.76 -7.17
N ASP A 161 -20.34 -3.13 -8.32
CA ASP A 161 -21.42 -2.61 -9.18
C ASP A 161 -22.32 -3.74 -9.75
N ARG A 162 -21.74 -4.95 -9.88
CA ARG A 162 -22.47 -6.12 -10.39
C ARG A 162 -23.14 -6.95 -9.29
N SER A 163 -22.60 -6.95 -8.09
CA SER A 163 -23.05 -7.84 -7.01
C SER A 163 -23.78 -7.14 -5.87
N GLY A 164 -23.57 -5.82 -5.72
CA GLY A 164 -24.12 -5.02 -4.61
C GLY A 164 -23.54 -5.36 -3.22
N THR A 165 -22.55 -6.27 -3.13
CA THR A 165 -21.93 -6.69 -1.86
C THR A 165 -20.43 -6.52 -1.88
N ARG A 166 -19.81 -6.34 -0.71
CA ARG A 166 -18.36 -6.27 -0.51
C ARG A 166 -17.79 -7.46 0.24
N LEU A 167 -18.67 -8.35 0.72
CA LEU A 167 -18.27 -9.50 1.52
C LEU A 167 -17.67 -10.61 0.65
N ILE A 168 -16.41 -10.96 0.90
CA ILE A 168 -15.68 -11.99 0.14
C ILE A 168 -16.39 -13.34 0.18
N SER A 169 -17.11 -13.66 1.25
CA SER A 169 -17.82 -14.92 1.42
C SER A 169 -18.87 -15.20 0.34
N PHE A 170 -19.41 -14.15 -0.30
CA PHE A 170 -20.40 -14.29 -1.36
C PHE A 170 -19.77 -14.49 -2.75
N TYR A 171 -18.48 -14.21 -2.90
CA TYR A 171 -17.76 -14.39 -4.17
C TYR A 171 -17.14 -15.78 -4.20
N ARG A 172 -17.51 -16.58 -5.20
CA ARG A 172 -16.92 -17.90 -5.46
C ARG A 172 -17.02 -18.21 -6.95
N GLY A 173 -15.94 -18.73 -7.54
CA GLY A 173 -15.95 -19.17 -8.92
C GLY A 173 -16.09 -18.06 -9.96
N ILE A 174 -15.71 -16.82 -9.63
CA ILE A 174 -15.79 -15.66 -10.54
C ILE A 174 -15.01 -15.91 -11.83
N ALA A 175 -13.92 -16.66 -11.79
CA ALA A 175 -13.13 -16.99 -12.97
C ALA A 175 -13.90 -17.71 -14.07
N GLN A 176 -14.96 -18.43 -13.74
CA GLN A 176 -15.79 -19.13 -14.72
C GLN A 176 -16.75 -18.18 -15.45
N ILE A 177 -17.21 -17.13 -14.78
CA ILE A 177 -18.22 -16.20 -15.30
C ILE A 177 -17.55 -14.99 -15.94
N MET A 178 -16.47 -14.49 -15.33
CA MET A 178 -15.75 -13.29 -15.74
C MET A 178 -14.26 -13.61 -15.96
N PRO A 179 -13.88 -14.34 -17.03
CA PRO A 179 -12.50 -14.76 -17.25
C PRO A 179 -11.55 -13.59 -17.52
N LEU A 180 -11.95 -12.56 -18.28
CA LEU A 180 -11.12 -11.37 -18.55
C LEU A 180 -10.86 -10.59 -17.27
N PHE A 181 -11.89 -10.39 -16.45
CA PHE A 181 -11.73 -9.78 -15.14
C PHE A 181 -10.72 -10.53 -14.28
N SER A 182 -10.83 -11.86 -14.22
CA SER A 182 -9.97 -12.68 -13.36
C SER A 182 -8.50 -12.60 -13.76
N ILE A 183 -8.20 -12.52 -15.06
CA ILE A 183 -6.83 -12.36 -15.55
C ILE A 183 -6.25 -11.01 -15.10
N LEU A 184 -6.98 -9.91 -15.32
CA LEU A 184 -6.52 -8.58 -14.91
C LEU A 184 -6.36 -8.46 -13.39
N PHE A 185 -7.34 -8.99 -12.65
CA PHE A 185 -7.30 -9.03 -11.19
C PHE A 185 -6.13 -9.88 -10.66
N PHE A 186 -5.80 -10.99 -11.33
CA PHE A 186 -4.65 -11.83 -11.00
C PHE A 186 -3.33 -11.06 -11.18
N ILE A 187 -3.13 -10.38 -12.30
CA ILE A 187 -1.91 -9.60 -12.55
C ILE A 187 -1.74 -8.50 -11.51
N LEU A 188 -2.81 -7.77 -11.19
CA LEU A 188 -2.77 -6.75 -10.14
C LEU A 188 -2.53 -7.35 -8.75
N SER A 189 -3.05 -8.54 -8.47
CA SER A 189 -2.78 -9.26 -7.22
C SER A 189 -1.32 -9.69 -7.14
N LEU A 190 -0.73 -10.17 -8.23
CA LEU A 190 0.71 -10.47 -8.30
C LEU A 190 1.56 -9.20 -8.09
N GLY A 191 1.13 -8.07 -8.65
CA GLY A 191 1.74 -6.77 -8.40
C GLY A 191 1.72 -6.38 -6.93
N ASN A 192 0.59 -6.59 -6.24
CA ASN A 192 0.47 -6.31 -4.80
C ASN A 192 1.27 -7.29 -3.93
N CYS A 193 1.50 -8.49 -4.43
CA CYS A 193 2.33 -9.50 -3.79
C CYS A 193 3.84 -9.22 -3.91
N GLY A 194 4.23 -8.29 -4.81
CA GLY A 194 5.64 -7.99 -5.08
C GLY A 194 6.34 -9.14 -5.83
N VAL A 195 5.70 -9.71 -6.84
CA VAL A 195 6.32 -10.75 -7.68
C VAL A 195 7.38 -10.11 -8.59
N PRO A 196 8.53 -10.78 -8.86
CA PRO A 196 9.51 -10.32 -9.85
C PRO A 196 8.83 -9.94 -11.18
N LEU A 197 9.37 -8.95 -11.88
CA LEU A 197 8.78 -8.29 -13.05
C LEU A 197 7.69 -7.25 -12.72
N THR A 198 7.47 -6.92 -11.46
CA THR A 198 6.60 -5.82 -11.07
C THR A 198 7.39 -4.67 -10.45
N LEU A 199 6.93 -3.44 -10.65
CA LEU A 199 7.54 -2.25 -10.02
C LEU A 199 7.53 -2.32 -8.50
N ASN A 200 6.49 -2.93 -7.91
CA ASN A 200 6.42 -3.13 -6.46
C ASN A 200 7.60 -3.96 -5.95
N PHE A 201 7.96 -5.04 -6.66
CA PHE A 201 9.11 -5.87 -6.28
C PHE A 201 10.40 -5.06 -6.19
N VAL A 202 10.68 -4.25 -7.21
CA VAL A 202 11.90 -3.40 -7.23
C VAL A 202 11.89 -2.44 -6.04
N GLY A 203 10.76 -1.77 -5.80
CA GLY A 203 10.62 -0.82 -4.70
C GLY A 203 10.73 -1.48 -3.32
N GLU A 204 10.09 -2.63 -3.10
CA GLU A 204 10.18 -3.38 -1.85
C GLU A 204 11.60 -3.91 -1.60
N PHE A 205 12.22 -4.50 -2.62
CA PHE A 205 13.57 -5.05 -2.50
C PHE A 205 14.58 -3.95 -2.14
N MET A 206 14.57 -2.83 -2.85
CA MET A 206 15.49 -1.72 -2.58
C MET A 206 15.23 -1.07 -1.22
N SER A 207 13.96 -0.87 -0.84
CA SER A 207 13.63 -0.30 0.46
C SER A 207 14.06 -1.20 1.62
N LEU A 208 13.79 -2.50 1.54
CA LEU A 208 14.21 -3.47 2.56
C LEU A 208 15.73 -3.64 2.61
N TYR A 209 16.41 -3.59 1.46
CA TYR A 209 17.86 -3.60 1.41
C TYR A 209 18.46 -2.42 2.18
N GLY A 210 17.95 -1.19 1.98
CA GLY A 210 18.38 -0.01 2.72
C GLY A 210 18.13 -0.13 4.23
N VAL A 211 17.01 -0.73 4.63
CA VAL A 211 16.72 -0.99 6.05
C VAL A 211 17.70 -2.01 6.62
N PHE A 212 18.01 -3.08 5.88
CA PHE A 212 18.92 -4.12 6.30
C PHE A 212 20.35 -3.59 6.46
N GLU A 213 20.80 -2.72 5.56
CA GLU A 213 22.10 -2.06 5.64
C GLU A 213 22.26 -1.24 6.92
N ARG A 214 21.18 -0.57 7.36
CA ARG A 214 21.22 0.32 8.54
C ARG A 214 21.05 -0.42 9.86
N LEU A 215 20.05 -1.31 9.96
CA LEU A 215 19.69 -2.07 11.15
C LEU A 215 19.27 -3.49 10.75
N PRO A 216 20.22 -4.45 10.62
CA PRO A 216 19.98 -5.79 10.08
C PRO A 216 18.87 -6.55 10.80
N LEU A 217 18.84 -6.49 12.14
CA LEU A 217 17.83 -7.20 12.94
C LEU A 217 16.41 -6.75 12.61
N LEU A 218 16.16 -5.44 12.55
CA LEU A 218 14.85 -4.91 12.19
C LEU A 218 14.55 -5.12 10.69
N GLY A 219 15.59 -5.15 9.85
CA GLY A 219 15.49 -5.52 8.44
C GLY A 219 14.96 -6.94 8.23
N VAL A 220 15.41 -7.91 9.03
CA VAL A 220 14.90 -9.29 9.00
C VAL A 220 13.42 -9.33 9.39
N PHE A 221 12.99 -8.63 10.43
CA PHE A 221 11.58 -8.57 10.79
C PHE A 221 10.75 -7.83 9.72
N ALA A 222 11.27 -6.76 9.13
CA ALA A 222 10.61 -6.04 8.06
C ALA A 222 10.43 -6.89 6.79
N SER A 223 11.40 -7.75 6.46
CA SER A 223 11.33 -8.65 5.30
C SER A 223 10.22 -9.70 5.40
N SER A 224 9.66 -9.95 6.58
CA SER A 224 8.46 -10.75 6.75
C SER A 224 7.25 -10.19 5.97
N SER A 225 7.28 -8.89 5.61
CA SER A 225 6.27 -8.27 4.75
C SER A 225 6.08 -9.01 3.42
N ILE A 226 7.17 -9.52 2.82
CA ILE A 226 7.13 -10.27 1.54
C ILE A 226 6.29 -11.55 1.68
N VAL A 227 6.51 -12.29 2.77
CA VAL A 227 5.77 -13.55 3.01
C VAL A 227 4.31 -13.26 3.29
N PHE A 228 4.02 -12.26 4.11
CA PHE A 228 2.65 -11.92 4.46
C PHE A 228 1.89 -11.29 3.28
N SER A 229 2.54 -10.46 2.45
CA SER A 229 1.91 -9.88 1.27
C SER A 229 1.49 -10.98 0.29
N ALA A 230 2.34 -11.97 0.07
CA ALA A 230 2.00 -13.15 -0.72
C ALA A 230 0.83 -13.93 -0.09
N ALA A 231 0.88 -14.16 1.21
CA ALA A 231 -0.14 -14.94 1.91
C ALA A 231 -1.54 -14.31 1.77
N TYR A 232 -1.71 -13.04 2.12
CA TYR A 232 -3.05 -12.42 2.12
C TYR A 232 -3.55 -12.11 0.70
N THR A 233 -2.69 -11.75 -0.25
CA THR A 233 -3.13 -11.44 -1.62
C THR A 233 -3.54 -12.69 -2.39
N ILE A 234 -2.74 -13.76 -2.34
CA ILE A 234 -3.08 -15.02 -3.01
C ILE A 234 -4.32 -15.65 -2.35
N TYR A 235 -4.42 -15.56 -1.01
CA TYR A 235 -5.59 -16.04 -0.30
C TYR A 235 -6.87 -15.27 -0.71
N MET A 236 -6.79 -13.95 -0.81
CA MET A 236 -7.89 -13.11 -1.32
C MET A 236 -8.29 -13.52 -2.74
N PHE A 237 -7.31 -13.62 -3.66
CA PHE A 237 -7.56 -13.99 -5.04
C PHE A 237 -8.22 -15.37 -5.16
N ASN A 238 -7.70 -16.37 -4.46
CA ASN A 238 -8.24 -17.73 -4.50
C ASN A 238 -9.68 -17.81 -3.98
N ARG A 239 -10.01 -17.05 -2.94
CA ARG A 239 -11.38 -17.02 -2.40
C ARG A 239 -12.38 -16.40 -3.36
N ILE A 240 -11.97 -15.43 -4.18
CA ILE A 240 -12.83 -14.74 -5.14
C ILE A 240 -12.89 -15.49 -6.47
N ALA A 241 -11.74 -15.84 -7.04
CA ALA A 241 -11.65 -16.44 -8.36
C ALA A 241 -12.09 -17.91 -8.39
N PHE A 242 -11.75 -18.67 -7.35
CA PHE A 242 -12.01 -20.09 -7.25
C PHE A 242 -12.95 -20.40 -6.08
N GLY A 243 -13.21 -21.68 -5.79
CA GLY A 243 -13.96 -22.06 -4.59
C GLY A 243 -15.33 -22.67 -4.83
N GLY A 244 -15.56 -23.24 -6.01
CA GLY A 244 -16.74 -24.04 -6.31
C GLY A 244 -17.78 -23.32 -7.18
N SER A 245 -18.97 -23.92 -7.27
CA SER A 245 -20.05 -23.36 -8.06
C SER A 245 -20.52 -22.03 -7.52
N PHE A 246 -20.81 -21.13 -8.43
CA PHE A 246 -21.34 -19.80 -8.18
C PHE A 246 -22.51 -19.80 -7.18
N SER A 247 -22.49 -18.88 -6.25
CA SER A 247 -23.56 -18.71 -5.28
C SER A 247 -24.86 -18.29 -5.99
N LYS A 248 -25.99 -18.91 -5.64
CA LYS A 248 -27.33 -18.56 -6.13
C LYS A 248 -27.76 -17.11 -5.85
N PHE A 249 -26.95 -16.33 -5.12
CA PHE A 249 -27.19 -14.94 -4.80
C PHE A 249 -26.97 -13.97 -5.98
N PHE A 250 -26.23 -14.41 -7.01
CA PHE A 250 -25.99 -13.55 -8.17
C PHE A 250 -26.89 -13.99 -9.33
N GLU A 251 -27.45 -13.01 -10.03
CA GLU A 251 -28.25 -13.29 -11.23
C GLU A 251 -27.40 -14.05 -12.27
N ALA A 252 -28.03 -14.97 -12.99
CA ALA A 252 -27.36 -15.84 -13.95
C ALA A 252 -26.66 -15.11 -15.11
N ASN A 253 -26.85 -13.79 -15.26
CA ASN A 253 -26.42 -12.98 -16.39
C ASN A 253 -25.43 -11.87 -16.00
N ILE A 254 -24.43 -12.16 -15.14
CA ILE A 254 -23.36 -11.19 -14.90
C ILE A 254 -22.48 -11.11 -16.15
N SER A 255 -22.42 -9.91 -16.75
CA SER A 255 -21.52 -9.66 -17.88
C SER A 255 -20.05 -9.48 -17.40
N ASP A 256 -19.10 -9.96 -18.19
CA ASP A 256 -17.66 -9.69 -17.97
C ASP A 256 -17.36 -8.20 -18.15
N VAL A 257 -16.10 -7.84 -18.01
CA VAL A 257 -15.60 -6.45 -18.07
C VAL A 257 -16.02 -5.75 -19.37
N ASN A 258 -16.60 -4.56 -19.25
CA ASN A 258 -16.91 -3.72 -20.38
C ASN A 258 -15.63 -3.18 -21.05
N LYS A 259 -15.71 -2.78 -22.33
CA LYS A 259 -14.55 -2.20 -23.05
C LYS A 259 -13.88 -1.05 -22.28
N ARG A 260 -14.67 -0.15 -21.69
CA ARG A 260 -14.15 0.97 -20.90
C ARG A 260 -13.41 0.53 -19.66
N GLU A 261 -13.98 -0.39 -18.88
CA GLU A 261 -13.36 -0.96 -17.69
C GLU A 261 -12.06 -1.71 -18.04
N PHE A 262 -12.09 -2.49 -19.14
CA PHE A 262 -10.94 -3.21 -19.64
C PHE A 262 -9.77 -2.28 -19.95
N PHE A 263 -10.00 -1.21 -20.70
CA PHE A 263 -8.93 -0.27 -21.05
C PHE A 263 -8.37 0.44 -19.82
N ILE A 264 -9.18 0.79 -18.84
CA ILE A 264 -8.72 1.40 -17.59
C ILE A 264 -7.85 0.42 -16.79
N LEU A 265 -8.29 -0.83 -16.63
CA LEU A 265 -7.51 -1.85 -15.93
C LEU A 265 -6.24 -2.22 -16.68
N LEU A 266 -6.31 -2.34 -18.02
CA LEU A 266 -5.15 -2.64 -18.85
C LEU A 266 -4.07 -1.56 -18.75
N THR A 267 -4.45 -0.28 -18.75
CA THR A 267 -3.48 0.81 -18.58
C THR A 267 -2.78 0.72 -17.24
N LEU A 268 -3.50 0.44 -16.15
CA LEU A 268 -2.89 0.26 -14.84
C LEU A 268 -1.97 -0.96 -14.80
N VAL A 269 -2.36 -2.07 -15.42
CA VAL A 269 -1.52 -3.28 -15.53
C VAL A 269 -0.22 -2.98 -16.28
N ILE A 270 -0.27 -2.21 -17.39
CA ILE A 270 0.94 -1.83 -18.14
C ILE A 270 1.91 -1.05 -17.24
N PHE A 271 1.42 -0.13 -16.40
CA PHE A 271 2.25 0.63 -15.47
C PHE A 271 2.73 -0.18 -14.25
N THR A 272 2.20 -1.37 -14.01
CA THR A 272 2.64 -2.23 -12.90
C THR A 272 3.72 -3.24 -13.34
N VAL A 273 3.82 -3.55 -14.61
CA VAL A 273 4.79 -4.49 -15.18
C VAL A 273 6.00 -3.71 -15.70
N VAL A 274 7.20 -4.16 -15.35
CA VAL A 274 8.49 -3.56 -15.75
C VAL A 274 9.00 -4.24 -17.01
#